data_4dbabd1cb457ba264e91bf6fe1f5bdf3
#
_entry.id   4dbabd1cb457ba264e91bf6fe1f5bdf3
#
_cell.length_a   1.000
_cell.length_b   1.000
_cell.length_c   1.000
_cell.angle_alpha   90.00
_cell.angle_beta   90.00
_cell.angle_gamma   90.00
#
_symmetry.space_group_name_H-M   'P 1'
#
loop_
_entity.id
_entity.type
_entity.pdbx_description
1 polymer ?
#
loop_
_entity_poly.entity_id
_entity_poly.type
_entity_poly.pdbx_seq_one_letter_code
_entity_poly.pdbx_strand_id
1 'polypeptide(L)'
;MTSCVDASFLFSLYVLDVNSAAASAKMKRAVLPLLLTDIGKIEVLNAVGLRLFRKELRPAEAKKVYALFREDIEQGVVQIVPLPAAAYQQAEQIVRRHTPLLGTRTLDVLHVAGALALKADAFFTFDQKQATLATAVGLTIP
;
A
#
# COMPACT_ATOMS: atom_id res chain seq x y z
N MET A 1 -17.86 -1.25 3.22
CA MET A 1 -16.53 -0.78 3.66
C MET A 1 -15.53 -0.95 2.52
N THR A 2 -14.76 0.08 2.25
CA THR A 2 -13.72 0.07 1.21
C THR A 2 -12.35 0.16 1.86
N SER A 3 -11.46 -0.75 1.52
CA SER A 3 -10.12 -0.80 2.08
C SER A 3 -9.08 -0.66 0.99
N CYS A 4 -8.13 0.24 1.19
CA CYS A 4 -6.95 0.39 0.36
C CYS A 4 -5.73 -0.23 1.04
N VAL A 5 -4.76 -0.59 0.25
CA VAL A 5 -3.51 -1.22 0.71
C VAL A 5 -2.32 -0.59 0.01
N ASP A 6 -1.18 -0.57 0.66
CA ASP A 6 0.08 -0.17 0.04
C ASP A 6 1.05 -1.34 -0.14
N ALA A 7 2.17 -1.06 -0.80
CA ALA A 7 3.20 -2.06 -1.08
C ALA A 7 3.84 -2.61 0.20
N SER A 8 3.99 -1.80 1.25
CA SER A 8 4.63 -2.24 2.50
C SER A 8 3.85 -3.36 3.17
N PHE A 9 2.53 -3.26 3.17
CA PHE A 9 1.67 -4.29 3.76
C PHE A 9 1.70 -5.58 2.93
N LEU A 10 1.52 -5.48 1.61
CA LEU A 10 1.53 -6.62 0.72
C LEU A 10 2.88 -7.34 0.76
N PHE A 11 3.97 -6.60 0.83
CA PHE A 11 5.30 -7.18 0.90
C PHE A 11 5.46 -8.09 2.12
N SER A 12 4.93 -7.69 3.28
CA SER A 12 4.96 -8.49 4.51
C SER A 12 4.07 -9.74 4.44
N LEU A 13 3.13 -9.80 3.51
CA LEU A 13 2.37 -11.04 3.22
C LEU A 13 3.18 -12.01 2.36
N TYR A 14 4.02 -11.50 1.46
CA TYR A 14 4.72 -12.31 0.48
C TYR A 14 6.13 -12.71 0.90
N VAL A 15 6.75 -11.93 1.78
CA VAL A 15 8.09 -12.17 2.32
C VAL A 15 8.02 -12.22 3.84
N LEU A 16 8.62 -13.25 4.43
CA LEU A 16 8.64 -13.38 5.88
C LEU A 16 9.50 -12.28 6.51
N ASP A 17 8.88 -11.43 7.31
CA ASP A 17 9.53 -10.36 8.07
C ASP A 17 8.86 -10.15 9.43
N VAL A 18 9.27 -9.11 10.16
CA VAL A 18 8.74 -8.82 11.50
C VAL A 18 7.25 -8.47 11.51
N ASN A 19 6.69 -8.08 10.38
CA ASN A 19 5.29 -7.66 10.25
C ASN A 19 4.39 -8.78 9.71
N SER A 20 4.94 -9.92 9.28
CA SER A 20 4.18 -10.98 8.59
C SER A 20 3.05 -11.56 9.43
N ALA A 21 3.28 -11.79 10.73
CA ALA A 21 2.24 -12.29 11.62
C ALA A 21 1.09 -11.30 11.77
N ALA A 22 1.40 -10.01 11.93
CA ALA A 22 0.40 -8.95 12.00
C ALA A 22 -0.36 -8.81 10.68
N ALA A 23 0.34 -8.89 9.54
CA ALA A 23 -0.28 -8.84 8.21
C ALA A 23 -1.29 -9.98 8.03
N SER A 24 -0.91 -11.20 8.36
CA SER A 24 -1.81 -12.37 8.28
C SER A 24 -3.04 -12.22 9.17
N ALA A 25 -2.86 -11.73 10.41
CA ALA A 25 -3.96 -11.50 11.33
C ALA A 25 -4.93 -10.44 10.82
N LYS A 26 -4.41 -9.34 10.25
CA LYS A 26 -5.22 -8.27 9.66
C LYS A 26 -5.98 -8.75 8.42
N MET A 27 -5.35 -9.57 7.58
CA MET A 27 -6.00 -10.14 6.39
C MET A 27 -7.22 -10.99 6.73
N LYS A 28 -7.19 -11.73 7.82
CA LYS A 28 -8.33 -12.53 8.27
C LYS A 28 -9.57 -11.69 8.59
N ARG A 29 -9.39 -10.41 8.88
CA ARG A 29 -10.48 -9.48 9.22
C ARG A 29 -10.76 -8.49 8.10
N ALA A 30 -9.98 -8.48 7.05
CA ALA A 30 -10.12 -7.54 5.95
C ALA A 30 -11.38 -7.83 5.12
N VAL A 31 -12.01 -6.77 4.66
CA VAL A 31 -13.08 -6.86 3.67
C VAL A 31 -12.44 -6.77 2.29
N LEU A 32 -12.60 -7.82 1.52
CA LEU A 32 -11.99 -7.92 0.18
C LEU A 32 -12.93 -7.38 -0.91
N PRO A 33 -12.40 -6.93 -2.05
CA PRO A 33 -10.98 -6.83 -2.36
C PRO A 33 -10.28 -5.69 -1.64
N LEU A 34 -8.98 -5.80 -1.43
CA LEU A 34 -8.13 -4.66 -1.07
C LEU A 34 -7.80 -3.89 -2.36
N LEU A 35 -8.04 -2.59 -2.36
CA LEU A 35 -7.74 -1.75 -3.52
C LEU A 35 -6.28 -1.30 -3.48
N LEU A 36 -5.57 -1.54 -4.56
CA LEU A 36 -4.20 -1.09 -4.78
C LEU A 36 -4.19 -0.23 -6.04
N THR A 37 -3.65 0.98 -5.94
CA THR A 37 -3.54 1.82 -7.13
C THR A 37 -2.50 1.27 -8.11
N ASP A 38 -2.57 1.70 -9.36
CA ASP A 38 -1.57 1.39 -10.38
C ASP A 38 -0.16 1.83 -9.96
N ILE A 39 -0.03 2.96 -9.26
CA ILE A 39 1.25 3.40 -8.66
C ILE A 39 1.68 2.41 -7.58
N GLY A 40 0.77 1.96 -6.74
CA GLY A 40 1.05 0.97 -5.71
C GLY A 40 1.52 -0.37 -6.29
N LYS A 41 0.96 -0.77 -7.41
CA LYS A 41 1.43 -1.97 -8.14
C LYS A 41 2.91 -1.83 -8.55
N ILE A 42 3.27 -0.69 -9.11
CA ILE A 42 4.67 -0.42 -9.49
C ILE A 42 5.57 -0.46 -8.26
N GLU A 43 5.11 0.06 -7.13
CA GLU A 43 5.89 0.02 -5.89
C GLU A 43 6.13 -1.42 -5.39
N VAL A 44 5.12 -2.28 -5.48
CA VAL A 44 5.29 -3.70 -5.11
C VAL A 44 6.37 -4.33 -5.99
N LEU A 45 6.27 -4.16 -7.30
CA LEU A 45 7.24 -4.72 -8.25
C LEU A 45 8.64 -4.14 -8.02
N ASN A 46 8.74 -2.83 -7.80
CA ASN A 46 10.02 -2.18 -7.55
C ASN A 46 10.64 -2.60 -6.21
N ALA A 47 9.83 -2.84 -5.18
CA ALA A 47 10.31 -3.34 -3.89
C ALA A 47 11.01 -4.69 -4.04
N VAL A 48 10.46 -5.59 -4.86
CA VAL A 48 11.10 -6.87 -5.18
C VAL A 48 12.43 -6.65 -5.90
N GLY A 49 12.46 -5.78 -6.91
CA GLY A 49 13.67 -5.45 -7.66
C GLY A 49 14.78 -4.88 -6.78
N LEU A 50 14.42 -3.98 -5.86
CA LEU A 50 15.38 -3.41 -4.90
C LEU A 50 15.95 -4.47 -3.96
N ARG A 51 15.14 -5.41 -3.50
CA ARG A 51 15.61 -6.51 -2.66
C ARG A 51 16.55 -7.45 -3.41
N LEU A 52 16.30 -7.71 -4.68
CA LEU A 52 17.23 -8.43 -5.55
C LEU A 52 18.54 -7.69 -5.70
N PHE A 53 18.50 -6.41 -5.97
CA PHE A 53 19.70 -5.57 -6.11
C PHE A 53 20.54 -5.57 -4.83
N ARG A 54 19.89 -5.50 -3.67
CA ARG A 54 20.55 -5.51 -2.35
C ARG A 54 20.96 -6.90 -1.89
N LYS A 55 20.67 -7.92 -2.68
CA LYS A 55 20.92 -9.35 -2.34
C LYS A 55 20.19 -9.80 -1.07
N GLU A 56 19.08 -9.17 -0.77
CA GLU A 56 18.18 -9.53 0.34
C GLU A 56 17.20 -10.63 -0.06
N LEU A 57 16.95 -10.80 -1.35
CA LEU A 57 16.18 -11.90 -1.94
C LEU A 57 17.01 -12.60 -3.00
N ARG A 58 16.88 -13.93 -3.05
CA ARG A 58 17.41 -14.73 -4.15
C ARG A 58 16.44 -14.68 -5.33
N PRO A 59 16.92 -14.89 -6.59
CA PRO A 59 16.03 -14.92 -7.75
C PRO A 59 14.83 -15.87 -7.61
N ALA A 60 15.00 -17.03 -7.02
CA ALA A 60 13.92 -17.99 -6.79
C ALA A 60 12.86 -17.44 -5.81
N GLU A 61 13.29 -16.72 -4.78
CA GLU A 61 12.38 -16.07 -3.82
C GLU A 61 11.61 -14.93 -4.47
N ALA A 62 12.28 -14.10 -5.28
CA ALA A 62 11.63 -13.03 -6.03
C ALA A 62 10.56 -13.57 -6.99
N LYS A 63 10.86 -14.65 -7.69
CA LYS A 63 9.90 -15.33 -8.58
C LYS A 63 8.65 -15.77 -7.82
N LYS A 64 8.83 -16.28 -6.61
CA LYS A 64 7.73 -16.68 -5.72
C LYS A 64 6.86 -15.48 -5.31
N VAL A 65 7.48 -14.36 -4.98
CA VAL A 65 6.76 -13.13 -4.60
C VAL A 65 5.92 -12.64 -5.76
N TYR A 66 6.49 -12.57 -6.97
CA TYR A 66 5.74 -12.19 -8.17
C TYR A 66 4.55 -13.12 -8.43
N ALA A 67 4.73 -14.42 -8.23
CA ALA A 67 3.67 -15.40 -8.42
C ALA A 67 2.53 -15.22 -7.41
N LEU A 68 2.85 -15.03 -6.13
CA LEU A 68 1.86 -14.79 -5.07
C LEU A 68 1.08 -13.50 -5.32
N PHE A 69 1.76 -12.43 -5.69
CA PHE A 69 1.11 -11.16 -6.00
C PHE A 69 0.15 -11.28 -7.17
N ARG A 70 0.57 -11.93 -8.24
CA ARG A 70 -0.28 -12.18 -9.41
C ARG A 70 -1.49 -13.03 -9.04
N GLU A 71 -1.29 -14.08 -8.24
CA GLU A 71 -2.38 -14.94 -7.78
C GLU A 71 -3.43 -14.14 -6.99
N ASP A 72 -3.01 -13.28 -6.07
CA ASP A 72 -3.92 -12.43 -5.31
C ASP A 72 -4.74 -11.49 -6.21
N ILE A 73 -4.14 -10.99 -7.28
CA ILE A 73 -4.86 -10.18 -8.26
C ILE A 73 -5.88 -11.04 -9.04
N GLU A 74 -5.46 -12.20 -9.52
CA GLU A 74 -6.31 -13.11 -10.29
C GLU A 74 -7.50 -13.62 -9.47
N GLN A 75 -7.31 -13.88 -8.19
CA GLN A 75 -8.35 -14.36 -7.27
C GLN A 75 -9.20 -13.22 -6.68
N GLY A 76 -8.91 -11.98 -6.97
CA GLY A 76 -9.69 -10.85 -6.48
C GLY A 76 -9.43 -10.49 -5.02
N VAL A 77 -8.35 -10.95 -4.43
CA VAL A 77 -7.90 -10.53 -3.10
C VAL A 77 -7.40 -9.08 -3.16
N VAL A 78 -6.63 -8.78 -4.20
CA VAL A 78 -6.15 -7.43 -4.52
C VAL A 78 -6.74 -7.00 -5.85
N GLN A 79 -7.34 -5.83 -5.88
CA GLN A 79 -7.86 -5.22 -7.09
C GLN A 79 -7.02 -4.00 -7.46
N ILE A 80 -6.44 -4.02 -8.66
CA ILE A 80 -5.69 -2.88 -9.18
C ILE A 80 -6.68 -1.86 -9.74
N VAL A 81 -6.54 -0.62 -9.29
CA VAL A 81 -7.39 0.49 -9.74
C VAL A 81 -6.52 1.65 -10.21
N PRO A 82 -6.92 2.39 -11.26
CA PRO A 82 -6.22 3.61 -11.64
C PRO A 82 -6.25 4.63 -10.52
N LEU A 83 -5.18 5.41 -10.35
CA LEU A 83 -5.21 6.54 -9.44
C LEU A 83 -6.27 7.54 -9.94
N PRO A 84 -7.32 7.85 -9.15
CA PRO A 84 -8.36 8.77 -9.59
C PRO A 84 -7.79 10.16 -9.88
N ALA A 85 -8.31 10.83 -10.90
CA ALA A 85 -7.90 12.20 -11.22
C ALA A 85 -8.11 13.16 -10.03
N ALA A 86 -9.16 12.96 -9.25
CA ALA A 86 -9.43 13.74 -8.04
C ALA A 86 -8.33 13.62 -6.97
N ALA A 87 -7.53 12.55 -7.00
CA ALA A 87 -6.44 12.37 -6.05
C ALA A 87 -5.39 13.48 -6.12
N TYR A 88 -5.12 14.00 -7.31
CA TYR A 88 -4.13 15.07 -7.48
C TYR A 88 -4.54 16.36 -6.78
N GLN A 89 -5.82 16.74 -6.88
CA GLN A 89 -6.32 17.91 -6.19
C GLN A 89 -6.31 17.73 -4.67
N GLN A 90 -6.70 16.56 -4.20
CA GLN A 90 -6.60 16.22 -2.78
C GLN A 90 -5.16 16.18 -2.29
N ALA A 91 -4.23 15.68 -3.11
CA ALA A 91 -2.81 15.67 -2.80
C ALA A 91 -2.25 17.08 -2.59
N GLU A 92 -2.65 18.05 -3.41
CA GLU A 92 -2.22 19.44 -3.23
C GLU A 92 -2.67 20.01 -1.88
N GLN A 93 -3.89 19.73 -1.47
CA GLN A 93 -4.41 20.17 -0.17
C GLN A 93 -3.66 19.48 0.99
N ILE A 94 -3.41 18.18 0.88
CA ILE A 94 -2.67 17.40 1.88
C ILE A 94 -1.24 17.94 2.03
N VAL A 95 -0.54 18.18 0.92
CA VAL A 95 0.82 18.72 0.93
C VAL A 95 0.87 20.03 1.68
N ARG A 96 -0.02 20.96 1.37
CA ARG A 96 -0.03 22.28 2.00
C ARG A 96 -0.31 22.23 3.49
N ARG A 97 -1.22 21.34 3.90
CA ARG A 97 -1.67 21.25 5.29
C ARG A 97 -0.79 20.36 6.16
N HIS A 98 -0.28 19.25 5.65
CA HIS A 98 0.35 18.21 6.47
C HIS A 98 1.84 18.04 6.24
N THR A 99 2.34 18.21 5.02
CA THR A 99 3.77 18.03 4.75
C THR A 99 4.68 18.91 5.59
N PRO A 100 4.36 20.20 5.84
CA PRO A 100 5.22 21.03 6.70
C PRO A 100 5.34 20.52 8.13
N LEU A 101 4.37 19.74 8.61
CA LEU A 101 4.35 19.21 9.96
C LEU A 101 4.86 17.77 10.04
N LEU A 102 4.61 16.97 9.00
CA LEU A 102 4.87 15.52 9.02
C LEU A 102 6.07 15.11 8.16
N GLY A 103 6.53 15.97 7.27
CA GLY A 103 7.66 15.66 6.38
C GLY A 103 7.38 14.52 5.41
N THR A 104 6.14 14.40 4.92
CA THR A 104 5.71 13.35 4.02
C THR A 104 6.31 13.51 2.63
N ARG A 105 6.58 12.38 1.97
CA ARG A 105 7.07 12.35 0.59
C ARG A 105 5.91 12.34 -0.40
N THR A 106 6.19 12.72 -1.66
CA THR A 106 5.18 12.82 -2.71
C THR A 106 4.39 11.52 -2.90
N LEU A 107 5.05 10.35 -2.93
CA LEU A 107 4.34 9.10 -3.12
C LEU A 107 3.46 8.74 -1.92
N ASP A 108 3.90 9.02 -0.70
CA ASP A 108 3.08 8.82 0.50
C ASP A 108 1.79 9.65 0.41
N VAL A 109 1.92 10.90 -0.01
CA VAL A 109 0.77 11.80 -0.22
C VAL A 109 -0.16 11.26 -1.30
N LEU A 110 0.38 10.80 -2.43
CA LEU A 110 -0.43 10.27 -3.53
C LEU A 110 -1.18 8.99 -3.14
N HIS A 111 -0.57 8.11 -2.36
CA HIS A 111 -1.26 6.91 -1.88
C HIS A 111 -2.42 7.25 -0.97
N VAL A 112 -2.23 8.17 -0.02
CA VAL A 112 -3.28 8.59 0.90
C VAL A 112 -4.36 9.37 0.16
N ALA A 113 -3.99 10.28 -0.73
CA ALA A 113 -4.93 11.01 -1.56
C ALA A 113 -5.75 10.08 -2.46
N GLY A 114 -5.10 9.05 -3.02
CA GLY A 114 -5.77 8.01 -3.80
C GLY A 114 -6.82 7.26 -2.97
N ALA A 115 -6.48 6.86 -1.75
CA ALA A 115 -7.41 6.20 -0.84
C ALA A 115 -8.62 7.08 -0.52
N LEU A 116 -8.40 8.37 -0.27
CA LEU A 116 -9.50 9.33 -0.04
C LEU A 116 -10.39 9.48 -1.29
N ALA A 117 -9.78 9.60 -2.47
CA ALA A 117 -10.52 9.72 -3.73
C ALA A 117 -11.34 8.47 -4.04
N LEU A 118 -10.88 7.30 -3.62
CA LEU A 118 -11.59 6.03 -3.72
C LEU A 118 -12.63 5.84 -2.60
N LYS A 119 -12.76 6.82 -1.72
CA LYS A 119 -13.68 6.78 -0.57
C LYS A 119 -13.40 5.59 0.35
N ALA A 120 -12.12 5.29 0.57
CA ALA A 120 -11.71 4.24 1.48
C ALA A 120 -12.02 4.62 2.93
N ASP A 121 -12.37 3.61 3.70
CA ASP A 121 -12.56 3.73 5.16
C ASP A 121 -11.27 3.33 5.90
N ALA A 122 -10.53 2.39 5.33
CA ALA A 122 -9.34 1.82 5.93
C ALA A 122 -8.16 1.82 4.95
N PHE A 123 -6.98 1.93 5.51
CA PHE A 123 -5.73 1.90 4.76
C PHE A 123 -4.75 0.95 5.44
N PHE A 124 -4.41 -0.16 4.75
CA PHE A 124 -3.51 -1.18 5.26
C PHE A 124 -2.07 -0.82 4.89
N THR A 125 -1.28 -0.45 5.87
CA THR A 125 0.13 -0.07 5.69
C THR A 125 0.96 -0.43 6.92
N PHE A 126 2.24 -0.72 6.71
CA PHE A 126 3.24 -0.80 7.77
C PHE A 126 4.26 0.35 7.71
N ASP A 127 4.11 1.25 6.76
CA ASP A 127 4.91 2.47 6.70
C ASP A 127 4.38 3.47 7.75
N GLN A 128 5.22 3.80 8.74
CA GLN A 128 4.81 4.68 9.85
C GLN A 128 4.45 6.09 9.40
N LYS A 129 5.20 6.65 8.46
CA LYS A 129 4.91 8.00 7.94
C LYS A 129 3.58 8.02 7.20
N GLN A 130 3.33 6.98 6.41
CA GLN A 130 2.08 6.83 5.67
C GLN A 130 0.89 6.60 6.60
N ALA A 131 1.06 5.77 7.64
CA ALA A 131 0.04 5.54 8.65
C ALA A 131 -0.31 6.83 9.41
N THR A 132 0.70 7.62 9.79
CA THR A 132 0.49 8.90 10.46
C THR A 132 -0.30 9.87 9.58
N LEU A 133 0.07 9.99 8.30
CA LEU A 133 -0.65 10.84 7.37
C LEU A 133 -2.08 10.35 7.15
N ALA A 134 -2.27 9.07 6.92
CA ALA A 134 -3.58 8.47 6.71
C ALA A 134 -4.52 8.73 7.90
N THR A 135 -4.01 8.54 9.11
CA THR A 135 -4.77 8.84 10.34
C THR A 135 -5.13 10.32 10.44
N ALA A 136 -4.19 11.20 10.10
CA ALA A 136 -4.41 12.65 10.15
C ALA A 136 -5.53 13.13 9.22
N VAL A 137 -5.78 12.41 8.13
CA VAL A 137 -6.84 12.74 7.15
C VAL A 137 -8.11 11.89 7.34
N GLY A 138 -8.20 11.11 8.40
CA GLY A 138 -9.43 10.41 8.79
C GLY A 138 -9.55 8.96 8.33
N LEU A 139 -8.50 8.36 7.76
CA LEU A 139 -8.49 6.94 7.42
C LEU A 139 -8.20 6.09 8.66
N THR A 140 -8.85 4.94 8.76
CA THR A 140 -8.56 3.97 9.81
C THR A 140 -7.38 3.11 9.42
N ILE A 141 -6.44 2.92 10.33
CA ILE A 141 -5.35 1.96 10.19
C ILE A 141 -5.71 0.73 11.00
N PRO A 142 -6.03 -0.37 10.33
CA PRO A 142 -6.40 -1.62 11.03
C PRO A 142 -5.29 -2.23 11.86
#